data_8b9fbe0b138ffe8a311cc69276523bf4
#
_entry.id   8b9fbe0b138ffe8a311cc69276523bf4
#
_cell.length_a   1.000
_cell.length_b   1.000
_cell.length_c   1.000
_cell.angle_alpha   90.00
_cell.angle_beta   90.00
_cell.angle_gamma   90.00
#
_symmetry.space_group_name_H-M   'P 1'
#
loop_
_entity.id
_entity.type
_entity.pdbx_description
1 polymer ?
#
loop_
_entity_poly.entity_id
_entity_poly.type
_entity_poly.pdbx_seq_one_letter_code
_entity_poly.pdbx_strand_id
1 'polypeptide(L)'
;MGMLASNAQFVEWILKVKSNIDSGQFKPMQMAAIAALNNSEEWHNEMNINLYKNRRHLAEEIMKSLGCSFDPTQVGMFLWGKIPAHYNDSAELADKVLYEARVFITPGFIFGNKGQRYVRLSLCANEKMLDEALERIKAM
;
A
#
# COMPACT_ATOMS: atom_id res chain seq x y z
N MET A 1 -13.88 -1.99 5.18
CA MET A 1 -14.40 -2.92 6.22
C MET A 1 -13.26 -3.84 6.64
N GLY A 2 -13.14 -4.16 7.93
CA GLY A 2 -12.12 -5.05 8.44
C GLY A 2 -12.75 -6.23 9.19
N MET A 3 -11.98 -7.29 9.37
CA MET A 3 -12.39 -8.48 10.11
C MET A 3 -11.31 -8.85 11.12
N LEU A 4 -11.73 -9.22 12.32
CA LEU A 4 -10.87 -9.81 13.33
C LEU A 4 -11.21 -11.31 13.48
N ALA A 5 -10.23 -12.16 13.33
CA ALA A 5 -10.32 -13.59 13.59
C ALA A 5 -9.25 -14.01 14.59
N SER A 6 -9.64 -14.61 15.70
CA SER A 6 -8.73 -15.05 16.76
C SER A 6 -9.43 -16.10 17.64
N ASN A 7 -8.78 -16.56 18.72
CA ASN A 7 -9.48 -17.40 19.68
C ASN A 7 -10.63 -16.65 20.37
N ALA A 8 -11.60 -17.39 20.90
CA ALA A 8 -12.85 -16.84 21.45
C ALA A 8 -12.60 -15.79 22.54
N GLN A 9 -11.62 -16.01 23.44
CA GLN A 9 -11.32 -15.11 24.54
C GLN A 9 -10.84 -13.73 24.06
N PHE A 10 -9.94 -13.67 23.06
CA PHE A 10 -9.47 -12.40 22.50
C PHE A 10 -10.58 -11.69 21.72
N VAL A 11 -11.41 -12.43 20.98
CA VAL A 11 -12.57 -11.86 20.27
C VAL A 11 -13.54 -11.24 21.29
N GLU A 12 -13.83 -11.92 22.40
CA GLU A 12 -14.71 -11.40 23.45
C GLU A 12 -14.17 -10.11 24.07
N TRP A 13 -12.88 -10.06 24.41
CA TRP A 13 -12.27 -8.86 25.00
C TRP A 13 -12.32 -7.67 24.04
N ILE A 14 -11.97 -7.90 22.78
CA ILE A 14 -12.01 -6.85 21.77
C ILE A 14 -13.44 -6.39 21.49
N LEU A 15 -14.40 -7.32 21.47
CA LEU A 15 -15.81 -6.99 21.29
C LEU A 15 -16.34 -6.12 22.45
N LYS A 16 -15.92 -6.38 23.69
CA LYS A 16 -16.27 -5.53 24.85
C LYS A 16 -15.77 -4.10 24.65
N VAL A 17 -14.53 -3.92 24.22
CA VAL A 17 -13.96 -2.60 23.95
C VAL A 17 -14.68 -1.93 22.80
N LYS A 18 -14.82 -2.64 21.68
CA LYS A 18 -15.47 -2.13 20.46
C LYS A 18 -16.92 -1.68 20.71
N SER A 19 -17.70 -2.47 21.44
CA SER A 19 -19.10 -2.16 21.73
C SER A 19 -19.30 -0.90 22.61
N ASN A 20 -18.26 -0.46 23.32
CA ASN A 20 -18.24 0.82 24.03
C ASN A 20 -17.76 2.00 23.21
N ILE A 21 -17.10 1.74 22.06
CA ILE A 21 -16.56 2.79 21.18
C ILE A 21 -17.58 3.14 20.09
N ASP A 22 -18.24 2.14 19.51
CA ASP A 22 -19.22 2.33 18.42
C ASP A 22 -20.49 1.47 18.62
N SER A 23 -21.61 1.94 18.06
CA SER A 23 -22.90 1.24 18.08
C SER A 23 -23.08 0.28 16.92
N GLY A 24 -22.05 0.02 16.15
CA GLY A 24 -22.05 -0.83 14.97
C GLY A 24 -21.73 -0.08 13.68
N GLN A 25 -21.52 -0.82 12.62
CA GLN A 25 -21.17 -0.26 11.33
C GLN A 25 -22.41 0.22 10.58
N PHE A 26 -22.23 1.29 9.81
CA PHE A 26 -23.25 1.82 8.91
C PHE A 26 -23.76 0.74 7.97
N LYS A 27 -25.08 0.49 7.98
CA LYS A 27 -25.71 -0.63 7.27
C LYS A 27 -25.38 -0.70 5.77
N PRO A 28 -25.36 0.41 5.00
CA PRO A 28 -24.97 0.36 3.59
C PRO A 28 -23.55 -0.20 3.37
N MET A 29 -22.60 0.05 4.26
CA MET A 29 -21.25 -0.53 4.18
C MET A 29 -21.28 -2.05 4.36
N GLN A 30 -22.13 -2.56 5.25
CA GLN A 30 -22.32 -4.00 5.43
C GLN A 30 -22.94 -4.63 4.19
N MET A 31 -23.95 -3.99 3.61
CA MET A 31 -24.61 -4.47 2.38
C MET A 31 -23.65 -4.46 1.18
N ALA A 32 -22.83 -3.41 1.05
CA ALA A 32 -21.78 -3.34 0.01
C ALA A 32 -20.76 -4.46 0.16
N ALA A 33 -20.32 -4.78 1.39
CA ALA A 33 -19.43 -5.89 1.63
C ALA A 33 -20.04 -7.25 1.29
N ILE A 34 -21.32 -7.46 1.62
CA ILE A 34 -22.06 -8.68 1.25
C ILE A 34 -22.14 -8.82 -0.27
N ALA A 35 -22.49 -7.73 -0.98
CA ALA A 35 -22.54 -7.73 -2.44
C ALA A 35 -21.16 -8.05 -3.07
N ALA A 36 -20.08 -7.44 -2.56
CA ALA A 36 -18.73 -7.71 -3.04
C ALA A 36 -18.28 -9.15 -2.80
N LEU A 37 -18.62 -9.74 -1.65
CA LEU A 37 -18.30 -11.13 -1.34
C LEU A 37 -19.11 -12.12 -2.19
N ASN A 38 -20.36 -11.82 -2.50
CA ASN A 38 -21.21 -12.67 -3.35
C ASN A 38 -20.85 -12.57 -4.84
N ASN A 39 -20.17 -11.51 -5.26
CA ASN A 39 -19.72 -11.28 -6.65
C ASN A 39 -18.17 -11.23 -6.72
N SER A 40 -17.51 -12.11 -5.98
CA SER A 40 -16.07 -12.07 -5.76
C SER A 40 -15.23 -12.23 -7.02
N GLU A 41 -15.68 -13.02 -8.00
CA GLU A 41 -14.93 -13.23 -9.25
C GLU A 41 -14.89 -11.97 -10.12
N GLU A 42 -16.04 -11.36 -10.37
CA GLU A 42 -16.12 -10.11 -11.16
C GLU A 42 -15.38 -8.97 -10.47
N TRP A 43 -15.60 -8.80 -9.18
CA TRP A 43 -14.91 -7.83 -8.35
C TRP A 43 -13.39 -8.05 -8.35
N HIS A 44 -12.94 -9.30 -8.22
CA HIS A 44 -11.52 -9.64 -8.26
C HIS A 44 -10.90 -9.29 -9.61
N ASN A 45 -11.56 -9.64 -10.72
CA ASN A 45 -11.07 -9.36 -12.05
C ASN A 45 -11.01 -7.85 -12.33
N GLU A 46 -12.06 -7.11 -11.96
CA GLU A 46 -12.09 -5.66 -12.17
C GLU A 46 -11.03 -4.94 -11.35
N MET A 47 -10.95 -5.22 -10.05
CA MET A 47 -10.06 -4.50 -9.16
C MET A 47 -8.61 -4.98 -9.23
N ASN A 48 -8.36 -6.29 -9.17
CA ASN A 48 -7.01 -6.79 -9.08
C ASN A 48 -6.34 -6.98 -10.44
N ILE A 49 -7.08 -7.46 -11.45
CA ILE A 49 -6.50 -7.72 -12.76
C ILE A 49 -6.51 -6.48 -13.62
N ASN A 50 -7.66 -5.80 -13.77
CA ASN A 50 -7.78 -4.69 -14.69
C ASN A 50 -7.20 -3.38 -14.12
N LEU A 51 -7.35 -3.14 -12.80
CA LEU A 51 -6.93 -1.88 -12.19
C LEU A 51 -5.55 -1.96 -11.54
N TYR A 52 -5.33 -2.90 -10.62
CA TYR A 52 -4.12 -2.90 -9.80
C TYR A 52 -2.91 -3.58 -10.45
N LYS A 53 -3.09 -4.51 -11.37
CA LYS A 53 -1.97 -5.20 -12.03
C LYS A 53 -1.05 -4.25 -12.79
N ASN A 54 -1.61 -3.34 -13.59
CA ASN A 54 -0.83 -2.36 -14.35
C ASN A 54 -0.16 -1.34 -13.43
N ARG A 55 -0.89 -0.84 -12.43
CA ARG A 55 -0.36 0.09 -11.43
C ARG A 55 0.79 -0.52 -10.62
N ARG A 56 0.65 -1.79 -10.28
CA ARG A 56 1.70 -2.53 -9.60
C ARG A 56 2.93 -2.66 -10.46
N HIS A 57 2.79 -3.01 -11.73
CA HIS A 57 3.91 -3.08 -12.66
C HIS A 57 4.67 -1.75 -12.73
N LEU A 58 3.97 -0.63 -12.89
CA LEU A 58 4.59 0.70 -12.89
C LEU A 58 5.31 1.02 -11.57
N ALA A 59 4.70 0.69 -10.43
CA ALA A 59 5.32 0.88 -9.12
C ALA A 59 6.57 0.00 -8.92
N GLU A 60 6.57 -1.22 -9.44
CA GLU A 60 7.74 -2.11 -9.44
C GLU A 60 8.88 -1.54 -10.32
N GLU A 61 8.55 -0.97 -11.47
CA GLU A 61 9.54 -0.29 -12.33
C GLU A 61 10.12 0.96 -11.64
N ILE A 62 9.30 1.74 -10.92
CA ILE A 62 9.79 2.84 -10.07
C ILE A 62 10.77 2.31 -9.02
N MET A 63 10.41 1.25 -8.29
CA MET A 63 11.31 0.66 -7.29
C MET A 63 12.63 0.18 -7.88
N LYS A 64 12.59 -0.46 -9.05
CA LYS A 64 13.80 -0.90 -9.77
C LYS A 64 14.66 0.28 -10.20
N SER A 65 14.07 1.34 -10.74
CA SER A 65 14.77 2.57 -11.15
C SER A 65 15.47 3.25 -9.98
N LEU A 66 14.90 3.15 -8.77
CA LEU A 66 15.50 3.63 -7.53
C LEU A 66 16.53 2.66 -6.93
N GLY A 67 16.75 1.51 -7.53
CA GLY A 67 17.63 0.45 -7.00
C GLY A 67 17.09 -0.23 -5.74
N CYS A 68 15.80 -0.09 -5.44
CA CYS A 68 15.18 -0.71 -4.30
C CYS A 68 14.88 -2.20 -4.56
N SER A 69 15.14 -3.04 -3.57
CA SER A 69 14.75 -4.46 -3.60
C SER A 69 13.39 -4.65 -2.91
N PHE A 70 12.57 -5.53 -3.46
CA PHE A 70 11.24 -5.81 -2.90
C PHE A 70 10.86 -7.29 -3.12
N ASP A 71 9.98 -7.79 -2.27
CA ASP A 71 9.39 -9.12 -2.43
C ASP A 71 8.32 -9.08 -3.53
N PRO A 72 8.47 -9.84 -4.63
CA PRO A 72 7.49 -9.85 -5.71
C PRO A 72 6.15 -10.47 -5.32
N THR A 73 6.10 -11.23 -4.22
CA THR A 73 4.87 -11.87 -3.73
C THR A 73 4.00 -10.96 -2.86
N GLN A 74 4.44 -9.73 -2.57
CA GLN A 74 3.62 -8.76 -1.84
C GLN A 74 2.27 -8.56 -2.51
N VAL A 75 1.23 -8.42 -1.69
CA VAL A 75 -0.15 -8.15 -2.13
C VAL A 75 -0.69 -6.88 -1.47
N GLY A 76 -1.85 -6.40 -1.93
CA GLY A 76 -2.51 -5.22 -1.40
C GLY A 76 -2.17 -3.94 -2.17
N MET A 77 -2.58 -2.80 -1.61
CA MET A 77 -2.54 -1.49 -2.27
C MET A 77 -1.20 -0.74 -2.09
N PHE A 78 -0.21 -1.35 -1.46
CA PHE A 78 1.08 -0.73 -1.18
C PHE A 78 2.22 -1.66 -1.58
N LEU A 79 3.26 -1.09 -2.16
CA LEU A 79 4.52 -1.79 -2.44
C LEU A 79 5.59 -1.25 -1.49
N TRP A 80 6.21 -2.15 -0.74
CA TRP A 80 7.35 -1.87 0.12
C TRP A 80 8.64 -2.26 -0.58
N GLY A 81 9.60 -1.33 -0.64
CA GLY A 81 10.92 -1.58 -1.16
C GLY A 81 12.00 -1.24 -0.14
N LYS A 82 12.99 -2.12 0.01
CA LYS A 82 14.18 -1.86 0.79
C LYS A 82 15.13 -1.00 -0.04
N ILE A 83 15.58 0.12 0.53
CA ILE A 83 16.47 1.07 -0.14
C ILE A 83 17.87 0.50 -0.34
N PRO A 84 18.62 0.97 -1.36
CA PRO A 84 20.03 0.62 -1.57
C PRO A 84 20.90 0.91 -0.34
N ALA A 85 21.99 0.16 -0.21
CA ALA A 85 22.87 0.24 0.96
C ALA A 85 23.61 1.59 1.10
N HIS A 86 23.82 2.30 -0.01
CA HIS A 86 24.55 3.57 -0.02
C HIS A 86 23.76 4.75 0.56
N TYR A 87 22.42 4.65 0.68
CA TYR A 87 21.62 5.63 1.43
C TYR A 87 21.67 5.31 2.93
N ASN A 88 21.78 6.33 3.77
CA ASN A 88 21.80 6.16 5.22
C ASN A 88 20.44 5.68 5.75
N ASP A 89 19.36 6.27 5.27
CA ASP A 89 17.99 5.93 5.66
C ASP A 89 16.97 6.24 4.55
N SER A 90 15.72 5.95 4.81
CA SER A 90 14.62 6.16 3.86
C SER A 90 14.27 7.64 3.66
N ALA A 91 14.64 8.54 4.58
CA ALA A 91 14.41 9.97 4.42
C ALA A 91 15.33 10.51 3.32
N GLU A 92 16.62 10.15 3.35
CA GLU A 92 17.59 10.59 2.35
C GLU A 92 17.14 10.23 0.92
N LEU A 93 16.70 8.99 0.68
CA LEU A 93 16.17 8.60 -0.64
C LEU A 93 14.87 9.36 -0.98
N ALA A 94 13.95 9.46 -0.02
CA ALA A 94 12.67 10.14 -0.26
C ALA A 94 12.87 11.63 -0.57
N ASP A 95 13.75 12.32 0.13
CA ASP A 95 14.10 13.71 -0.12
C ASP A 95 14.77 13.87 -1.48
N LYS A 96 15.72 13.02 -1.84
CA LYS A 96 16.34 13.05 -3.16
C LYS A 96 15.29 12.96 -4.26
N VAL A 97 14.40 11.97 -4.20
CA VAL A 97 13.33 11.79 -5.21
C VAL A 97 12.39 13.00 -5.23
N LEU A 98 12.06 13.55 -4.07
CA LEU A 98 11.20 14.71 -3.97
C LEU A 98 11.82 15.95 -4.63
N TYR A 99 13.07 16.24 -4.36
CA TYR A 99 13.72 17.45 -4.86
C TYR A 99 14.17 17.34 -6.32
N GLU A 100 14.64 16.18 -6.76
CA GLU A 100 15.16 15.99 -8.12
C GLU A 100 14.05 15.61 -9.11
N ALA A 101 13.18 14.64 -8.78
CA ALA A 101 12.09 14.19 -9.66
C ALA A 101 10.75 14.90 -9.42
N ARG A 102 10.59 15.65 -8.33
CA ARG A 102 9.30 16.23 -7.91
C ARG A 102 8.23 15.15 -7.68
N VAL A 103 8.66 14.00 -7.17
CA VAL A 103 7.80 12.87 -6.82
C VAL A 103 7.93 12.58 -5.33
N PHE A 104 6.80 12.52 -4.63
CA PHE A 104 6.79 12.13 -3.23
C PHE A 104 6.63 10.62 -3.10
N ILE A 105 7.58 9.98 -2.43
CA ILE A 105 7.50 8.60 -1.98
C ILE A 105 7.50 8.55 -0.45
N THR A 106 6.75 7.64 0.14
CA THR A 106 6.61 7.60 1.59
C THR A 106 7.82 6.93 2.23
N PRO A 107 8.62 7.64 3.07
CA PRO A 107 9.71 7.01 3.79
C PRO A 107 9.17 6.10 4.89
N GLY A 108 9.78 4.92 5.03
CA GLY A 108 9.24 3.87 5.91
C GLY A 108 9.40 4.15 7.39
N PHE A 109 10.28 5.06 7.81
CA PHE A 109 10.48 5.40 9.23
C PHE A 109 9.20 5.94 9.89
N ILE A 110 8.29 6.56 9.14
CA ILE A 110 7.01 7.06 9.68
C ILE A 110 6.10 5.94 10.21
N PHE A 111 6.37 4.69 9.82
CA PHE A 111 5.66 3.49 10.29
C PHE A 111 6.40 2.77 11.44
N GLY A 112 7.46 3.39 11.96
CA GLY A 112 8.24 2.88 13.08
C GLY A 112 9.69 2.52 12.71
N ASN A 113 10.50 2.24 13.74
CA ASN A 113 11.95 2.05 13.61
C ASN A 113 12.38 0.95 12.63
N LYS A 114 11.55 -0.09 12.45
CA LYS A 114 11.83 -1.16 11.48
C LYS A 114 11.71 -0.69 10.02
N GLY A 115 11.05 0.44 9.77
CA GLY A 115 10.87 1.04 8.46
C GLY A 115 12.02 1.91 7.96
N GLN A 116 13.05 2.18 8.77
CA GLN A 116 14.14 3.12 8.41
C GLN A 116 14.85 2.79 7.09
N ARG A 117 14.91 1.50 6.73
CA ARG A 117 15.55 1.03 5.48
C ARG A 117 14.57 0.75 4.36
N TYR A 118 13.32 1.27 4.43
CA TYR A 118 12.27 0.98 3.46
C TYR A 118 11.59 2.26 2.98
N VAL A 119 11.08 2.20 1.76
CA VAL A 119 10.14 3.18 1.20
C VAL A 119 8.86 2.47 0.79
N ARG A 120 7.75 3.20 0.78
CA ARG A 120 6.44 2.67 0.40
C ARG A 120 5.85 3.46 -0.75
N LEU A 121 5.40 2.76 -1.79
CA LEU A 121 4.59 3.32 -2.87
C LEU A 121 3.13 2.89 -2.73
N SER A 122 2.22 3.80 -3.07
CA SER A 122 0.78 3.55 -3.12
C SER A 122 0.34 3.23 -4.54
N LEU A 123 -0.47 2.19 -4.71
CA LEU A 123 -1.12 1.84 -5.98
C LEU A 123 -2.44 2.60 -6.18
N CYS A 124 -2.81 3.52 -5.26
CA CYS A 124 -4.04 4.30 -5.38
C CYS A 124 -3.95 5.42 -6.43
N ALA A 125 -2.73 5.87 -6.81
CA ALA A 125 -2.53 6.77 -7.92
C ALA A 125 -2.96 6.12 -9.24
N ASN A 126 -3.47 6.91 -10.19
CA ASN A 126 -3.81 6.38 -11.50
C ASN A 126 -2.55 6.08 -12.33
N GLU A 127 -2.71 5.28 -13.39
CA GLU A 127 -1.59 4.84 -14.23
C GLU A 127 -0.81 6.01 -14.84
N LYS A 128 -1.49 7.05 -15.31
CA LYS A 128 -0.86 8.25 -15.89
C LYS A 128 0.08 8.93 -14.89
N MET A 129 -0.34 9.05 -13.63
CA MET A 129 0.49 9.65 -12.57
C MET A 129 1.70 8.78 -12.23
N LEU A 130 1.52 7.45 -12.21
CA LEU A 130 2.62 6.51 -11.95
C LEU A 130 3.62 6.50 -13.10
N ASP A 131 3.15 6.54 -14.33
CA ASP A 131 3.98 6.60 -15.53
C ASP A 131 4.79 7.90 -15.58
N GLU A 132 4.14 9.04 -15.34
CA GLU A 132 4.81 10.34 -15.24
C GLU A 132 5.88 10.35 -14.12
N ALA A 133 5.58 9.76 -12.96
CA ALA A 133 6.53 9.63 -11.88
C ALA A 133 7.73 8.75 -12.28
N LEU A 134 7.48 7.64 -12.97
CA LEU A 134 8.54 6.76 -13.48
C LEU A 134 9.49 7.48 -14.44
N GLU A 135 8.95 8.23 -15.40
CA GLU A 135 9.77 8.98 -16.36
C GLU A 135 10.61 10.06 -15.68
N ARG A 136 10.06 10.78 -14.70
CA ARG A 136 10.81 11.77 -13.92
C ARG A 136 11.94 11.13 -13.08
N ILE A 137 11.67 9.98 -12.47
CA ILE A 137 12.66 9.25 -11.68
C ILE A 137 13.76 8.67 -12.55
N LYS A 138 13.45 8.20 -13.76
CA LYS A 138 14.47 7.74 -14.71
C LYS A 138 15.38 8.87 -15.24
N ALA A 139 14.91 10.10 -15.19
CA ALA A 139 15.64 11.28 -15.63
C ALA A 139 16.56 11.90 -14.56
N MET A 140 16.51 11.39 -13.31
CA MET A 140 17.43 11.78 -12.23
C MET A 140 18.82 11.20 -12.50
#